data_60dfab0b9910b810ea35e64be8e19e45
#
_entry.id   60dfab0b9910b810ea35e64be8e19e45
#
_cell.length_a   1.000
_cell.length_b   1.000
_cell.length_c   1.000
_cell.angle_alpha   90.00
_cell.angle_beta   90.00
_cell.angle_gamma   90.00
#
_symmetry.space_group_name_H-M   'P 1'
#
loop_
_entity.id
_entity.type
_entity.pdbx_description
1 polymer ?
#
loop_
_entity_poly.entity_id
_entity_poly.type
_entity_poly.pdbx_seq_one_letter_code
_entity_poly.pdbx_strand_id
1 'polypeptide(L)'
;SESFRADLTINEPVQLWNCDDPKLYQVEIRIFDGQGDLIEIIPYQVGFRTICIEDGIIKLNGRRLIINGVNRHEWNAKSGRCISENDEIYNIECMKRNNINAVRTCHYPDRTTWYYRCDEAGIYVMAEVNLESHGSWQKMGAVEPSWNVPGSVELWQDVVLDRVKSNFEMFKNHTSVLFWSLGNESYAGEVLKEMNAYYKKRDPGRLVHYEGVFQNRDYEDNISDVESQMYAPPGRVREYLENEPKKPFILCEYMHDMGNSLGGMKSYIDLLDQYEKYQGGFIWDYIDQALLVKDEITGREVLRYGGDFDDRPSDYEFSGNGIVFADRTEKPAMQEVKYYYGLQK
;
A
#
# COMPACT_ATOMS: atom_id res chain seq x y z
N SER A 1 -31.22 7.26 9.22
CA SER A 1 -30.90 6.27 8.18
C SER A 1 -31.28 4.89 8.69
N GLU A 2 -32.07 4.17 7.93
CA GLU A 2 -32.40 2.78 8.22
C GLU A 2 -31.28 1.91 7.65
N SER A 3 -30.79 0.94 8.40
CA SER A 3 -29.83 -0.06 7.92
C SER A 3 -30.56 -1.39 7.75
N PHE A 4 -30.25 -2.06 6.65
CA PHE A 4 -30.77 -3.38 6.34
C PHE A 4 -29.64 -4.39 6.31
N ARG A 5 -29.87 -5.59 6.86
CA ARG A 5 -28.94 -6.72 6.80
C ARG A 5 -29.63 -7.92 6.17
N ALA A 6 -28.97 -8.52 5.18
CA ALA A 6 -29.37 -9.79 4.59
C ALA A 6 -28.20 -10.78 4.65
N ASP A 7 -28.48 -12.01 5.07
CA ASP A 7 -27.52 -13.10 5.05
C ASP A 7 -27.81 -13.97 3.82
N LEU A 8 -26.81 -14.13 2.95
CA LEU A 8 -26.89 -14.96 1.75
C LEU A 8 -26.04 -16.22 1.96
N THR A 9 -26.61 -17.38 1.64
CA THR A 9 -25.88 -18.65 1.68
C THR A 9 -25.60 -19.11 0.26
N ILE A 10 -24.33 -19.36 -0.06
CA ILE A 10 -23.90 -19.96 -1.32
C ILE A 10 -23.71 -21.45 -1.06
N ASN A 11 -24.51 -22.29 -1.71
CA ASN A 11 -24.50 -23.75 -1.52
C ASN A 11 -23.46 -24.48 -2.38
N GLU A 12 -22.83 -23.77 -3.33
CA GLU A 12 -21.81 -24.33 -4.21
C GLU A 12 -20.40 -23.91 -3.74
N PRO A 13 -19.37 -24.73 -4.02
CA PRO A 13 -17.99 -24.31 -3.74
C PRO A 13 -17.64 -23.01 -4.47
N VAL A 14 -17.13 -22.04 -3.74
CA VAL A 14 -16.64 -20.79 -4.31
C VAL A 14 -15.17 -20.92 -4.68
N GLN A 15 -14.77 -20.31 -5.81
CA GLN A 15 -13.38 -20.15 -6.20
C GLN A 15 -12.79 -18.95 -5.45
N LEU A 16 -11.66 -19.18 -4.76
CA LEU A 16 -11.07 -18.16 -3.92
C LEU A 16 -10.22 -17.18 -4.76
N TRP A 17 -10.41 -15.91 -4.51
CA TRP A 17 -9.68 -14.82 -5.15
C TRP A 17 -8.22 -14.76 -4.67
N ASN A 18 -7.28 -14.62 -5.61
CA ASN A 18 -5.86 -14.38 -5.37
C ASN A 18 -5.21 -13.76 -6.60
N CYS A 19 -3.90 -13.48 -6.57
CA CYS A 19 -3.20 -12.81 -7.68
C CYS A 19 -3.08 -13.64 -8.97
N ASP A 20 -3.11 -14.96 -8.86
CA ASP A 20 -3.02 -15.87 -10.03
C ASP A 20 -4.39 -16.15 -10.62
N ASP A 21 -5.43 -16.11 -9.80
CA ASP A 21 -6.81 -16.37 -10.18
C ASP A 21 -7.75 -15.39 -9.46
N PRO A 22 -7.88 -14.15 -9.97
CA PRO A 22 -8.66 -13.09 -9.34
C PRO A 22 -10.16 -13.23 -9.62
N LYS A 23 -10.74 -14.36 -9.20
CA LYS A 23 -12.14 -14.66 -9.43
C LYS A 23 -13.06 -13.72 -8.66
N LEU A 24 -13.88 -12.98 -9.41
CA LEU A 24 -14.94 -12.13 -8.88
C LEU A 24 -16.32 -12.70 -9.24
N TYR A 25 -17.27 -12.50 -8.32
CA TYR A 25 -18.66 -12.85 -8.47
C TYR A 25 -19.48 -11.57 -8.54
N GLN A 26 -20.52 -11.59 -9.38
CA GLN A 26 -21.45 -10.46 -9.52
C GLN A 26 -22.53 -10.54 -8.46
N VAL A 27 -22.74 -9.43 -7.75
CA VAL A 27 -23.85 -9.24 -6.81
C VAL A 27 -24.69 -8.08 -7.30
N GLU A 28 -25.98 -8.31 -7.47
CA GLU A 28 -26.95 -7.24 -7.78
C GLU A 28 -27.85 -6.98 -6.58
N ILE A 29 -27.91 -5.74 -6.15
CA ILE A 29 -28.92 -5.26 -5.19
C ILE A 29 -30.01 -4.58 -6.00
N ARG A 30 -31.22 -5.15 -6.00
CA ARG A 30 -32.38 -4.60 -6.70
C ARG A 30 -33.32 -3.96 -5.70
N ILE A 31 -33.62 -2.70 -5.90
CA ILE A 31 -34.50 -1.90 -5.05
C ILE A 31 -35.83 -1.74 -5.76
N PHE A 32 -36.90 -2.11 -5.06
CA PHE A 32 -38.29 -1.98 -5.57
C PHE A 32 -39.08 -1.01 -4.69
N ASP A 33 -40.04 -0.34 -5.27
CA ASP A 33 -41.01 0.48 -4.55
C ASP A 33 -42.09 -0.36 -3.84
N GLY A 34 -42.99 0.32 -3.12
CA GLY A 34 -44.11 -0.36 -2.42
C GLY A 34 -45.16 -0.97 -3.35
N GLN A 35 -45.08 -0.72 -4.66
CA GLN A 35 -45.97 -1.28 -5.70
C GLN A 35 -45.34 -2.46 -6.43
N GLY A 36 -44.01 -2.69 -6.19
CA GLY A 36 -43.24 -3.77 -6.79
C GLY A 36 -42.50 -3.35 -8.08
N ASP A 37 -42.47 -2.07 -8.40
CA ASP A 37 -41.74 -1.55 -9.55
C ASP A 37 -40.26 -1.37 -9.21
N LEU A 38 -39.37 -1.78 -10.14
CA LEU A 38 -37.93 -1.67 -9.97
C LEU A 38 -37.51 -0.18 -10.05
N ILE A 39 -36.89 0.32 -8.96
CA ILE A 39 -36.39 1.70 -8.86
C ILE A 39 -34.92 1.77 -9.24
N GLU A 40 -34.10 0.82 -8.73
CA GLU A 40 -32.64 0.90 -8.87
C GLU A 40 -32.00 -0.49 -8.89
N ILE A 41 -30.90 -0.62 -9.64
CA ILE A 41 -29.99 -1.79 -9.60
C ILE A 41 -28.62 -1.29 -9.22
N ILE A 42 -28.07 -1.84 -8.13
CA ILE A 42 -26.73 -1.54 -7.66
C ILE A 42 -25.87 -2.78 -7.90
N PRO A 43 -24.99 -2.78 -8.92
CA PRO A 43 -24.08 -3.90 -9.16
C PRO A 43 -22.85 -3.81 -8.27
N TYR A 44 -22.40 -4.97 -7.76
CA TYR A 44 -21.13 -5.14 -7.07
C TYR A 44 -20.35 -6.33 -7.63
N GLN A 45 -19.03 -6.24 -7.55
CA GLN A 45 -18.14 -7.38 -7.76
C GLN A 45 -17.50 -7.77 -6.43
N VAL A 46 -17.54 -9.05 -6.08
CA VAL A 46 -17.05 -9.57 -4.80
C VAL A 46 -16.18 -10.78 -5.04
N GLY A 47 -14.99 -10.79 -4.46
CA GLY A 47 -14.11 -11.95 -4.40
C GLY A 47 -14.15 -12.58 -3.00
N PHE A 48 -14.08 -13.90 -2.93
CA PHE A 48 -13.99 -14.62 -1.67
C PHE A 48 -12.54 -14.94 -1.34
N ARG A 49 -12.07 -14.54 -0.18
CA ARG A 49 -10.74 -14.84 0.31
C ARG A 49 -10.69 -14.80 1.83
N THR A 50 -9.69 -15.44 2.41
CA THR A 50 -9.34 -15.32 3.82
C THR A 50 -7.92 -14.81 3.95
N ILE A 51 -7.69 -13.90 4.89
CA ILE A 51 -6.34 -13.47 5.29
C ILE A 51 -6.24 -13.57 6.80
N CYS A 52 -5.15 -14.15 7.30
CA CYS A 52 -4.90 -14.30 8.72
C CYS A 52 -3.40 -14.40 9.00
N ILE A 53 -3.04 -14.31 10.27
CA ILE A 53 -1.70 -14.65 10.75
C ILE A 53 -1.81 -15.95 11.55
N GLU A 54 -1.11 -16.97 11.10
CA GLU A 54 -0.98 -18.26 11.79
C GLU A 54 0.50 -18.59 11.97
N ASP A 55 0.91 -18.91 13.17
CA ASP A 55 2.30 -19.21 13.54
C ASP A 55 3.28 -18.06 13.21
N GLY A 56 2.80 -16.83 13.22
CA GLY A 56 3.57 -15.63 12.87
C GLY A 56 3.79 -15.46 11.36
N ILE A 57 2.98 -16.12 10.52
CA ILE A 57 3.02 -16.06 9.05
C ILE A 57 1.69 -15.53 8.54
N ILE A 58 1.72 -14.53 7.67
CA ILE A 58 0.53 -14.07 6.95
C ILE A 58 0.17 -15.10 5.90
N LYS A 59 -1.06 -15.58 5.97
CA LYS A 59 -1.61 -16.53 4.99
C LYS A 59 -2.81 -15.94 4.26
N LEU A 60 -2.81 -16.08 2.96
CA LEU A 60 -3.95 -15.82 2.08
C LEU A 60 -4.51 -17.16 1.61
N ASN A 61 -5.78 -17.43 1.90
CA ASN A 61 -6.43 -18.70 1.55
C ASN A 61 -5.66 -19.93 2.07
N GLY A 62 -5.08 -19.83 3.27
CA GLY A 62 -4.28 -20.89 3.90
C GLY A 62 -2.86 -21.07 3.37
N ARG A 63 -2.42 -20.26 2.39
CA ARG A 63 -1.05 -20.28 1.86
C ARG A 63 -0.26 -19.06 2.31
N ARG A 64 1.04 -19.25 2.58
CA ARG A 64 1.95 -18.15 2.90
C ARG A 64 1.86 -17.07 1.83
N LEU A 65 1.63 -15.82 2.24
CA LEU A 65 1.62 -14.67 1.35
C LEU A 65 3.06 -14.19 1.13
N ILE A 66 3.45 -14.02 -0.13
CA ILE A 66 4.69 -13.32 -0.51
C ILE A 66 4.32 -12.00 -1.18
N ILE A 67 4.87 -10.90 -0.67
CA ILE A 67 4.65 -9.56 -1.18
C ILE A 67 5.78 -9.19 -2.13
N ASN A 68 5.49 -9.17 -3.41
CA ASN A 68 6.30 -8.63 -4.47
C ASN A 68 5.75 -7.24 -4.83
N GLY A 69 5.93 -6.28 -3.93
CA GLY A 69 5.19 -5.03 -3.93
C GLY A 69 5.98 -3.83 -4.42
N VAL A 70 5.23 -2.76 -4.70
CA VAL A 70 5.75 -1.41 -4.97
C VAL A 70 4.92 -0.38 -4.20
N ASN A 71 5.56 0.71 -3.80
CA ASN A 71 4.88 1.92 -3.37
C ASN A 71 4.44 2.69 -4.61
N ARG A 72 3.23 3.21 -4.64
CA ARG A 72 2.70 3.88 -5.83
C ARG A 72 2.17 5.26 -5.50
N HIS A 73 2.78 6.27 -6.11
CA HIS A 73 2.16 7.58 -6.26
C HIS A 73 1.25 7.62 -7.48
N GLU A 74 0.14 8.36 -7.41
CA GLU A 74 -0.66 8.73 -8.58
C GLU A 74 0.06 9.83 -9.33
N TRP A 75 0.59 9.51 -10.53
CA TRP A 75 1.36 10.45 -11.32
C TRP A 75 1.19 10.26 -12.82
N ASN A 76 1.21 11.39 -13.54
CA ASN A 76 1.26 11.46 -15.00
C ASN A 76 2.20 12.59 -15.39
N ALA A 77 3.10 12.35 -16.35
CA ALA A 77 4.12 13.31 -16.76
C ALA A 77 3.56 14.64 -17.29
N LYS A 78 2.32 14.69 -17.76
CA LYS A 78 1.70 15.90 -18.32
C LYS A 78 0.74 16.60 -17.37
N SER A 79 0.07 15.86 -16.50
CA SER A 79 -1.00 16.35 -15.63
C SER A 79 -0.70 16.22 -14.13
N GLY A 80 0.52 15.81 -13.78
CA GLY A 80 0.92 15.63 -12.39
C GLY A 80 0.07 14.58 -11.66
N ARG A 81 -0.57 14.95 -10.57
CA ARG A 81 -1.42 14.05 -9.76
C ARG A 81 -2.80 13.74 -10.37
N CYS A 82 -3.15 14.38 -11.49
CA CYS A 82 -4.40 14.11 -12.20
C CYS A 82 -4.19 12.98 -13.21
N ILE A 83 -4.42 11.75 -12.80
CA ILE A 83 -4.30 10.56 -13.65
C ILE A 83 -5.60 10.20 -14.36
N SER A 84 -5.50 9.43 -15.44
CA SER A 84 -6.60 8.89 -16.21
C SER A 84 -6.79 7.39 -16.00
N GLU A 85 -7.91 6.83 -16.44
CA GLU A 85 -8.12 5.37 -16.48
C GLU A 85 -7.05 4.63 -17.30
N ASN A 86 -6.59 5.23 -18.39
CA ASN A 86 -5.53 4.65 -19.22
C ASN A 86 -4.20 4.54 -18.45
N ASP A 87 -3.93 5.51 -17.58
CA ASP A 87 -2.76 5.45 -16.68
C ASP A 87 -2.85 4.27 -15.72
N GLU A 88 -4.05 4.05 -15.15
CA GLU A 88 -4.30 2.93 -14.24
C GLU A 88 -4.16 1.58 -14.97
N ILE A 89 -4.76 1.44 -16.15
CA ILE A 89 -4.68 0.22 -16.98
C ILE A 89 -3.22 -0.09 -17.30
N TYR A 90 -2.46 0.91 -17.77
CA TYR A 90 -1.05 0.73 -18.07
C TYR A 90 -0.25 0.28 -16.84
N ASN A 91 -0.51 0.89 -15.68
CA ASN A 91 0.17 0.53 -14.44
C ASN A 91 -0.10 -0.93 -14.06
N ILE A 92 -1.34 -1.39 -14.13
CA ILE A 92 -1.71 -2.80 -13.89
C ILE A 92 -0.99 -3.74 -14.85
N GLU A 93 -1.02 -3.44 -16.15
CA GLU A 93 -0.35 -4.25 -17.15
C GLU A 93 1.16 -4.31 -16.93
N CYS A 94 1.78 -3.17 -16.57
CA CYS A 94 3.19 -3.09 -16.24
C CYS A 94 3.54 -3.95 -15.02
N MET A 95 2.77 -3.85 -13.96
CA MET A 95 2.95 -4.63 -12.75
C MET A 95 2.83 -6.14 -13.03
N LYS A 96 1.79 -6.56 -13.72
CA LYS A 96 1.56 -7.98 -14.04
C LYS A 96 2.68 -8.58 -14.90
N ARG A 97 3.16 -7.87 -15.94
CA ARG A 97 4.24 -8.39 -16.80
C ARG A 97 5.61 -8.42 -16.11
N ASN A 98 5.75 -7.70 -14.98
CA ASN A 98 6.98 -7.62 -14.20
C ASN A 98 6.90 -8.36 -12.85
N ASN A 99 5.89 -9.24 -12.67
CA ASN A 99 5.70 -10.09 -11.49
C ASN A 99 5.44 -9.32 -10.18
N ILE A 100 5.02 -8.06 -10.28
CA ILE A 100 4.57 -7.26 -9.14
C ILE A 100 3.13 -7.68 -8.82
N ASN A 101 2.89 -8.08 -7.56
CA ASN A 101 1.60 -8.58 -7.11
C ASN A 101 0.93 -7.70 -6.05
N ALA A 102 1.61 -6.66 -5.56
CA ALA A 102 1.10 -5.84 -4.49
C ALA A 102 1.43 -4.35 -4.66
N VAL A 103 0.58 -3.49 -4.13
CA VAL A 103 0.76 -2.04 -4.09
C VAL A 103 0.45 -1.50 -2.70
N ARG A 104 1.32 -0.62 -2.18
CA ARG A 104 0.99 0.28 -1.09
C ARG A 104 0.62 1.64 -1.69
N THR A 105 -0.55 2.16 -1.33
CA THR A 105 -1.02 3.46 -1.81
C THR A 105 -0.36 4.57 -0.99
N CYS A 106 0.85 4.94 -1.37
CA CYS A 106 1.68 5.87 -0.61
C CYS A 106 1.36 7.33 -0.99
N HIS A 107 1.11 8.25 -0.09
CA HIS A 107 0.77 8.06 1.34
C HIS A 107 -0.62 8.64 1.56
N TYR A 108 -1.59 8.14 0.79
CA TYR A 108 -2.98 8.61 0.72
C TYR A 108 -3.84 7.60 -0.04
N PRO A 109 -5.17 7.64 0.13
CA PRO A 109 -6.07 6.85 -0.71
C PRO A 109 -5.93 7.22 -2.19
N ASP A 110 -5.78 6.21 -3.05
CA ASP A 110 -5.81 6.37 -4.50
C ASP A 110 -7.24 6.60 -5.02
N ARG A 111 -7.40 6.89 -6.31
CA ARG A 111 -8.70 6.98 -6.96
C ARG A 111 -9.50 5.70 -6.78
N THR A 112 -10.81 5.82 -6.64
CA THR A 112 -11.70 4.67 -6.44
C THR A 112 -11.61 3.62 -7.55
N THR A 113 -11.41 4.06 -8.79
CA THR A 113 -11.25 3.19 -9.97
C THR A 113 -10.02 2.28 -9.86
N TRP A 114 -8.96 2.72 -9.19
CA TRP A 114 -7.76 1.93 -8.95
C TRP A 114 -8.05 0.63 -8.20
N TYR A 115 -8.87 0.68 -7.16
CA TYR A 115 -9.21 -0.50 -6.35
C TYR A 115 -10.04 -1.52 -7.14
N TYR A 116 -10.97 -1.07 -8.00
CA TYR A 116 -11.67 -1.97 -8.91
C TYR A 116 -10.71 -2.66 -9.87
N ARG A 117 -9.74 -1.93 -10.42
CA ARG A 117 -8.68 -2.51 -11.28
C ARG A 117 -7.84 -3.53 -10.53
N CYS A 118 -7.49 -3.26 -9.28
CA CYS A 118 -6.76 -4.20 -8.43
C CYS A 118 -7.59 -5.46 -8.13
N ASP A 119 -8.89 -5.32 -7.87
CA ASP A 119 -9.79 -6.45 -7.67
C ASP A 119 -9.83 -7.35 -8.92
N GLU A 120 -9.98 -6.77 -10.11
CA GLU A 120 -10.04 -7.48 -11.39
C GLU A 120 -8.70 -8.14 -11.77
N ALA A 121 -7.59 -7.48 -11.49
CA ALA A 121 -6.26 -7.93 -11.89
C ALA A 121 -5.57 -8.86 -10.88
N GLY A 122 -6.08 -8.95 -9.64
CA GLY A 122 -5.44 -9.72 -8.58
C GLY A 122 -4.21 -9.02 -8.00
N ILE A 123 -4.22 -7.70 -7.92
CA ILE A 123 -3.17 -6.93 -7.24
C ILE A 123 -3.58 -6.72 -5.79
N TYR A 124 -2.74 -7.15 -4.85
CA TYR A 124 -2.97 -6.94 -3.42
C TYR A 124 -2.76 -5.48 -3.05
N VAL A 125 -3.63 -4.93 -2.22
CA VAL A 125 -3.56 -3.53 -1.83
C VAL A 125 -3.34 -3.39 -0.32
N MET A 126 -2.33 -2.62 0.03
CA MET A 126 -2.17 -2.00 1.33
C MET A 126 -2.73 -0.58 1.22
N ALA A 127 -3.97 -0.39 1.67
CA ALA A 127 -4.69 0.88 1.56
C ALA A 127 -4.28 1.82 2.70
N GLU A 128 -3.61 2.91 2.36
CA GLU A 128 -3.05 3.82 3.35
C GLU A 128 -3.91 5.05 3.58
N VAL A 129 -4.03 5.41 4.85
CA VAL A 129 -4.69 6.64 5.30
C VAL A 129 -3.80 7.84 4.99
N ASN A 130 -4.39 8.96 4.61
CA ASN A 130 -3.67 10.22 4.41
C ASN A 130 -3.24 10.81 5.78
N LEU A 131 -2.15 10.28 6.31
CA LEU A 131 -1.49 10.75 7.51
C LEU A 131 0.02 10.66 7.34
N GLU A 132 0.67 11.81 7.34
CA GLU A 132 2.12 11.95 7.36
C GLU A 132 2.52 13.22 8.11
N SER A 133 3.44 13.08 9.07
CA SER A 133 3.95 14.21 9.87
C SER A 133 5.48 14.21 9.96
N HIS A 134 6.12 13.76 8.93
CA HIS A 134 7.57 13.53 8.80
C HIS A 134 8.46 14.63 9.41
N GLY A 135 8.04 15.89 9.28
CA GLY A 135 8.80 17.02 9.85
C GLY A 135 9.02 16.96 11.37
N SER A 136 8.06 16.40 12.13
CA SER A 136 8.26 16.18 13.57
C SER A 136 9.01 14.89 13.86
N TRP A 137 8.84 13.88 13.03
CA TRP A 137 9.55 12.61 13.11
C TRP A 137 11.08 12.78 13.03
N GLN A 138 11.57 13.64 12.15
CA GLN A 138 13.00 13.92 12.02
C GLN A 138 13.63 14.53 13.28
N LYS A 139 12.82 15.09 14.19
CA LYS A 139 13.28 15.64 15.48
C LYS A 139 13.29 14.62 16.60
N MET A 140 12.89 13.40 16.33
CA MET A 140 12.81 12.34 17.32
C MET A 140 14.19 12.08 17.95
N GLY A 141 14.25 12.04 19.28
CA GLY A 141 15.50 11.91 20.03
C GLY A 141 16.28 13.23 20.22
N ALA A 142 15.98 14.29 19.43
CA ALA A 142 16.59 15.61 19.57
C ALA A 142 15.65 16.65 20.18
N VAL A 143 14.35 16.36 20.22
CA VAL A 143 13.29 17.23 20.75
C VAL A 143 12.38 16.40 21.65
N GLU A 144 11.73 17.02 22.60
CA GLU A 144 10.76 16.35 23.47
C GLU A 144 9.66 15.64 22.67
N PRO A 145 9.14 14.48 23.16
CA PRO A 145 8.11 13.69 22.45
C PRO A 145 6.85 14.47 22.08
N SER A 146 6.53 15.57 22.80
CA SER A 146 5.40 16.46 22.48
C SER A 146 5.46 17.11 21.11
N TRP A 147 6.64 17.14 20.47
CA TRP A 147 6.86 17.64 19.11
C TRP A 147 6.69 16.56 18.04
N ASN A 148 6.62 15.30 18.46
CA ASN A 148 6.42 14.17 17.56
C ASN A 148 4.93 13.87 17.43
N VAL A 149 4.29 14.39 16.40
CA VAL A 149 2.86 14.27 16.17
C VAL A 149 2.55 13.13 15.18
N PRO A 150 1.34 12.52 15.26
CA PRO A 150 0.27 12.81 16.20
C PRO A 150 0.53 12.30 17.63
N GLY A 151 1.33 11.22 17.81
CA GLY A 151 1.66 10.64 19.10
C GLY A 151 0.42 10.42 19.99
N SER A 152 0.42 11.04 21.17
CA SER A 152 -0.70 11.02 22.11
C SER A 152 -1.34 12.41 22.28
N VAL A 153 -1.24 13.27 21.26
CA VAL A 153 -1.79 14.62 21.29
C VAL A 153 -3.27 14.58 20.94
N GLU A 154 -4.14 14.82 21.92
CA GLU A 154 -5.60 14.69 21.81
C GLU A 154 -6.21 15.50 20.66
N LEU A 155 -5.66 16.68 20.37
CA LEU A 155 -6.14 17.55 19.28
C LEU A 155 -6.08 16.91 17.88
N TRP A 156 -5.25 15.88 17.70
CA TRP A 156 -5.14 15.15 16.44
C TRP A 156 -6.17 14.02 16.30
N GLN A 157 -6.76 13.57 17.42
CA GLN A 157 -7.57 12.36 17.47
C GLN A 157 -8.74 12.37 16.49
N ASP A 158 -9.57 13.40 16.54
CA ASP A 158 -10.78 13.47 15.70
C ASP A 158 -10.44 13.59 14.21
N VAL A 159 -9.44 14.41 13.87
CA VAL A 159 -9.00 14.62 12.47
C VAL A 159 -8.47 13.33 11.87
N VAL A 160 -7.67 12.61 12.63
CA VAL A 160 -7.05 11.37 12.15
C VAL A 160 -8.08 10.24 12.06
N LEU A 161 -9.00 10.13 13.04
CA LEU A 161 -10.10 9.17 12.98
C LEU A 161 -11.08 9.44 11.82
N ASP A 162 -11.31 10.70 11.48
CA ASP A 162 -12.11 11.04 10.29
C ASP A 162 -11.51 10.48 9.01
N ARG A 163 -10.18 10.58 8.84
CA ARG A 163 -9.46 10.01 7.69
C ARG A 163 -9.54 8.48 7.66
N VAL A 164 -9.40 7.82 8.81
CA VAL A 164 -9.59 6.37 8.94
C VAL A 164 -10.98 5.95 8.53
N LYS A 165 -12.02 6.65 9.03
CA LYS A 165 -13.42 6.38 8.70
C LYS A 165 -13.67 6.53 7.21
N SER A 166 -13.17 7.60 6.62
CA SER A 166 -13.30 7.88 5.18
C SER A 166 -12.64 6.80 4.35
N ASN A 167 -11.40 6.42 4.66
CA ASN A 167 -10.67 5.35 3.97
C ASN A 167 -11.41 4.01 4.08
N PHE A 168 -11.88 3.66 5.28
CA PHE A 168 -12.62 2.42 5.51
C PHE A 168 -13.94 2.40 4.72
N GLU A 169 -14.80 3.41 4.88
CA GLU A 169 -16.12 3.42 4.25
C GLU A 169 -16.02 3.40 2.72
N MET A 170 -14.99 4.01 2.16
CA MET A 170 -14.77 4.05 0.72
C MET A 170 -14.28 2.70 0.16
N PHE A 171 -13.39 2.01 0.86
CA PHE A 171 -12.68 0.85 0.30
C PHE A 171 -12.97 -0.50 0.95
N LYS A 172 -13.84 -0.57 1.96
CA LYS A 172 -14.17 -1.80 2.70
C LYS A 172 -14.70 -2.94 1.83
N ASN A 173 -15.32 -2.65 0.70
CA ASN A 173 -15.92 -3.64 -0.19
C ASN A 173 -14.93 -4.22 -1.23
N HIS A 174 -13.72 -3.67 -1.33
CA HIS A 174 -12.72 -4.14 -2.28
C HIS A 174 -12.02 -5.40 -1.80
N THR A 175 -12.02 -6.43 -2.64
CA THR A 175 -11.41 -7.73 -2.35
C THR A 175 -9.90 -7.65 -2.28
N SER A 176 -9.28 -6.81 -3.11
CA SER A 176 -7.84 -6.60 -3.19
C SER A 176 -7.23 -5.98 -1.93
N VAL A 177 -8.00 -5.22 -1.15
CA VAL A 177 -7.52 -4.62 0.11
C VAL A 177 -7.28 -5.72 1.14
N LEU A 178 -6.02 -6.01 1.43
CA LEU A 178 -5.59 -6.99 2.42
C LEU A 178 -5.14 -6.34 3.73
N PHE A 179 -4.61 -5.10 3.63
CA PHE A 179 -4.09 -4.35 4.76
C PHE A 179 -4.71 -2.95 4.82
N TRP A 180 -5.00 -2.52 6.03
CA TRP A 180 -5.26 -1.13 6.36
C TRP A 180 -3.99 -0.52 6.94
N SER A 181 -3.36 0.41 6.24
CA SER A 181 -2.18 1.12 6.72
C SER A 181 -2.57 2.45 7.37
N LEU A 182 -2.02 2.69 8.57
CA LEU A 182 -2.41 3.83 9.40
C LEU A 182 -1.78 5.16 8.97
N GLY A 183 -0.89 5.13 7.99
CA GLY A 183 -0.19 6.31 7.48
C GLY A 183 1.29 6.07 7.31
N ASN A 184 2.04 7.15 7.21
CA ASN A 184 3.48 7.17 6.95
C ASN A 184 4.20 8.07 7.94
N GLU A 185 5.37 7.64 8.39
CA GLU A 185 6.38 8.41 9.15
C GLU A 185 5.82 9.40 10.18
N SER A 186 4.80 8.96 10.91
CA SER A 186 4.14 9.72 11.96
C SER A 186 4.37 9.05 13.32
N TYR A 187 4.56 9.82 14.37
CA TYR A 187 4.97 9.27 15.66
C TYR A 187 3.86 8.41 16.28
N ALA A 188 4.17 7.16 16.60
CA ALA A 188 3.26 6.21 17.20
C ALA A 188 2.89 6.62 18.65
N GLY A 189 1.61 6.50 18.98
CA GLY A 189 1.05 6.85 20.28
C GLY A 189 -0.42 6.47 20.38
N GLU A 190 -1.13 7.03 21.37
CA GLU A 190 -2.54 6.72 21.60
C GLU A 190 -3.42 7.01 20.37
N VAL A 191 -3.10 8.06 19.58
CA VAL A 191 -3.87 8.39 18.38
C VAL A 191 -3.87 7.24 17.37
N LEU A 192 -2.70 6.65 17.08
CA LEU A 192 -2.60 5.53 16.15
C LEU A 192 -3.18 4.23 16.72
N LYS A 193 -3.10 4.04 18.02
CA LYS A 193 -3.75 2.91 18.70
C LYS A 193 -5.27 2.96 18.53
N GLU A 194 -5.89 4.13 18.65
CA GLU A 194 -7.32 4.31 18.41
C GLU A 194 -7.70 4.11 16.92
N MET A 195 -6.82 4.46 15.98
CA MET A 195 -7.00 4.13 14.55
C MET A 195 -7.04 2.62 14.34
N ASN A 196 -6.09 1.88 14.93
CA ASN A 196 -6.09 0.42 14.90
C ASN A 196 -7.39 -0.14 15.51
N ALA A 197 -7.76 0.31 16.71
CA ALA A 197 -8.97 -0.14 17.39
C ALA A 197 -10.22 0.06 16.52
N TYR A 198 -10.31 1.16 15.79
CA TYR A 198 -11.40 1.39 14.84
C TYR A 198 -11.44 0.33 13.75
N TYR A 199 -10.32 0.05 13.07
CA TYR A 199 -10.28 -0.96 12.02
C TYR A 199 -10.58 -2.35 12.57
N LYS A 200 -9.99 -2.74 13.70
CA LYS A 200 -10.25 -4.05 14.32
C LYS A 200 -11.71 -4.26 14.73
N LYS A 201 -12.38 -3.18 15.15
CA LYS A 201 -13.81 -3.22 15.47
C LYS A 201 -14.69 -3.33 14.22
N ARG A 202 -14.33 -2.64 13.14
CA ARG A 202 -15.14 -2.56 11.92
C ARG A 202 -14.84 -3.68 10.94
N ASP A 203 -13.61 -4.15 10.90
CA ASP A 203 -13.11 -5.15 9.95
C ASP A 203 -12.06 -6.07 10.60
N PRO A 204 -12.49 -6.99 11.46
CA PRO A 204 -11.57 -7.91 12.12
C PRO A 204 -10.91 -8.92 11.16
N GLY A 205 -11.40 -8.99 9.92
CA GLY A 205 -10.92 -9.94 8.90
C GLY A 205 -9.72 -9.44 8.08
N ARG A 206 -9.32 -8.16 8.21
CA ARG A 206 -8.14 -7.62 7.54
C ARG A 206 -7.04 -7.24 8.53
N LEU A 207 -5.82 -7.19 8.02
CA LEU A 207 -4.65 -6.84 8.82
C LEU A 207 -4.47 -5.32 8.89
N VAL A 208 -3.94 -4.84 10.00
CA VAL A 208 -3.55 -3.45 10.19
C VAL A 208 -2.04 -3.34 10.16
N HIS A 209 -1.54 -2.37 9.42
CA HIS A 209 -0.12 -2.10 9.23
C HIS A 209 0.25 -0.72 9.75
N TYR A 210 1.41 -0.65 10.40
CA TYR A 210 2.10 0.61 10.66
C TYR A 210 3.58 0.39 10.98
N GLU A 211 4.48 1.16 10.34
CA GLU A 211 5.94 1.03 10.52
C GLU A 211 6.48 1.81 11.72
N GLY A 212 5.85 2.92 12.07
CA GLY A 212 6.34 3.82 13.14
C GLY A 212 6.38 3.21 14.54
N VAL A 213 5.84 2.02 14.72
CA VAL A 213 6.00 1.21 15.93
C VAL A 213 7.47 0.88 16.20
N PHE A 214 8.29 0.77 15.15
CA PHE A 214 9.74 0.56 15.29
C PHE A 214 10.41 1.64 16.15
N GLN A 215 9.89 2.87 16.11
CA GLN A 215 10.44 4.01 16.84
C GLN A 215 9.84 4.17 18.25
N ASN A 216 8.66 3.57 18.50
CA ASN A 216 8.00 3.62 19.80
C ASN A 216 7.45 2.25 20.19
N ARG A 217 8.30 1.41 20.77
CA ARG A 217 8.01 0.01 21.10
C ARG A 217 6.98 -0.18 22.20
N ASP A 218 6.63 0.86 22.95
CA ASP A 218 5.55 0.80 23.97
C ASP A 218 4.20 0.45 23.34
N TYR A 219 4.06 0.69 22.03
CA TYR A 219 2.85 0.41 21.25
C TYR A 219 2.95 -0.82 20.34
N GLU A 220 4.00 -1.64 20.51
CA GLU A 220 4.29 -2.78 19.63
C GLU A 220 3.08 -3.72 19.49
N ASP A 221 2.38 -4.03 20.57
CA ASP A 221 1.29 -4.99 20.56
C ASP A 221 -0.09 -4.37 20.19
N ASN A 222 -0.18 -3.04 20.04
CA ASN A 222 -1.46 -2.34 19.99
C ASN A 222 -1.74 -1.58 18.67
N ILE A 223 -0.75 -1.42 17.78
CA ILE A 223 -0.89 -0.58 16.59
C ILE A 223 -0.83 -1.39 15.29
N SER A 224 0.12 -2.31 15.16
CA SER A 224 0.32 -3.06 13.92
C SER A 224 0.27 -4.56 14.14
N ASP A 225 -0.33 -5.31 13.20
CA ASP A 225 -0.32 -6.78 13.22
C ASP A 225 1.01 -7.37 12.75
N VAL A 226 1.83 -6.58 12.09
CA VAL A 226 3.10 -6.99 11.48
C VAL A 226 4.26 -6.15 12.02
N GLU A 227 5.45 -6.73 12.04
CA GLU A 227 6.67 -5.93 12.11
C GLU A 227 6.93 -5.34 10.74
N SER A 228 7.09 -4.02 10.69
CA SER A 228 7.34 -3.30 9.45
C SER A 228 8.43 -2.27 9.65
N GLN A 229 9.35 -2.19 8.70
CA GLN A 229 10.43 -1.22 8.73
C GLN A 229 10.65 -0.65 7.33
N MET A 230 11.24 0.55 7.29
CA MET A 230 11.71 1.20 6.08
C MET A 230 13.21 0.98 5.92
N TYR A 231 13.63 0.62 4.71
CA TYR A 231 15.04 0.53 4.30
C TYR A 231 15.94 -0.29 5.23
N ALA A 232 15.36 -1.22 6.01
CA ALA A 232 16.18 -2.11 6.84
C ALA A 232 17.05 -2.99 5.94
N PRO A 233 18.39 -2.95 6.11
CA PRO A 233 19.28 -3.80 5.32
C PRO A 233 19.07 -5.28 5.65
N PRO A 234 19.43 -6.23 4.75
CA PRO A 234 19.19 -7.65 4.94
C PRO A 234 19.72 -8.23 6.26
N GLY A 235 20.83 -7.69 6.75
CA GLY A 235 21.39 -8.06 8.07
C GLY A 235 20.48 -7.71 9.24
N ARG A 236 19.80 -6.56 9.17
CA ARG A 236 18.84 -6.12 10.19
C ARG A 236 17.56 -6.94 10.16
N VAL A 237 17.08 -7.25 8.96
CA VAL A 237 15.93 -8.15 8.79
C VAL A 237 16.22 -9.53 9.38
N ARG A 238 17.40 -10.07 9.08
CA ARG A 238 17.88 -11.35 9.66
C ARG A 238 17.96 -11.30 11.19
N GLU A 239 18.56 -10.25 11.74
CA GLU A 239 18.65 -10.05 13.19
C GLU A 239 17.28 -10.16 13.87
N TYR A 240 16.24 -9.52 13.32
CA TYR A 240 14.90 -9.65 13.85
C TYR A 240 14.37 -11.07 13.75
N LEU A 241 14.55 -11.72 12.60
CA LEU A 241 14.02 -13.07 12.33
C LEU A 241 14.69 -14.17 13.14
N GLU A 242 15.92 -13.97 13.57
CA GLU A 242 16.70 -14.91 14.41
C GLU A 242 16.45 -14.72 15.92
N ASN A 243 15.83 -13.62 16.34
CA ASN A 243 15.59 -13.29 17.74
C ASN A 243 14.13 -13.54 18.18
N GLU A 244 13.62 -14.74 17.93
CA GLU A 244 12.27 -15.19 18.32
C GLU A 244 11.16 -14.20 17.91
N PRO A 245 11.01 -13.91 16.61
CA PRO A 245 10.10 -12.89 16.14
C PRO A 245 8.64 -13.25 16.47
N LYS A 246 7.93 -12.32 17.10
CA LYS A 246 6.52 -12.49 17.44
C LYS A 246 5.60 -12.30 16.23
N LYS A 247 5.97 -11.41 15.32
CA LYS A 247 5.15 -10.98 14.18
C LYS A 247 5.81 -11.32 12.85
N PRO A 248 5.03 -11.51 11.77
CA PRO A 248 5.58 -11.57 10.43
C PRO A 248 6.25 -10.23 10.08
N PHE A 249 7.31 -10.30 9.29
CA PHE A 249 8.10 -9.13 8.89
C PHE A 249 7.83 -8.77 7.43
N ILE A 250 7.55 -7.50 7.19
CA ILE A 250 7.49 -6.91 5.85
C ILE A 250 8.31 -5.62 5.81
N LEU A 251 8.81 -5.27 4.62
CA LEU A 251 9.42 -3.97 4.37
C LEU A 251 8.39 -3.07 3.67
N CYS A 252 7.84 -2.08 4.38
CA CYS A 252 6.89 -1.15 3.76
C CYS A 252 7.56 -0.25 2.72
N GLU A 253 8.87 -0.03 2.85
CA GLU A 253 9.71 0.63 1.86
C GLU A 253 11.10 -0.01 1.85
N TYR A 254 11.60 -0.36 0.66
CA TYR A 254 12.96 -0.82 0.45
C TYR A 254 13.43 -0.59 -0.98
N MET A 255 14.70 -0.85 -1.27
CA MET A 255 15.26 -0.77 -2.61
C MET A 255 15.03 0.60 -3.27
N HIS A 256 15.28 1.68 -2.52
CA HIS A 256 15.11 3.07 -2.97
C HIS A 256 15.80 3.32 -4.32
N ASP A 257 15.01 3.52 -5.41
CA ASP A 257 15.51 3.60 -6.78
C ASP A 257 15.85 5.03 -7.18
N MET A 258 16.72 5.71 -6.42
CA MET A 258 17.20 7.04 -6.72
C MET A 258 18.57 7.01 -7.41
N GLY A 259 18.71 7.79 -8.47
CA GLY A 259 19.98 7.92 -9.21
C GLY A 259 20.39 6.62 -9.88
N ASN A 260 21.52 6.04 -9.49
CA ASN A 260 22.09 4.81 -10.06
C ASN A 260 21.78 3.56 -9.22
N SER A 261 20.66 3.55 -8.52
CA SER A 261 20.08 2.39 -7.82
C SER A 261 19.18 1.66 -8.85
N LEU A 262 18.61 0.67 -8.56
CA LEU A 262 18.40 -0.33 -7.57
C LEU A 262 19.50 -1.38 -7.72
N GLY A 263 19.79 -2.17 -6.71
CA GLY A 263 20.81 -3.21 -6.79
C GLY A 263 20.87 -4.04 -5.50
N GLY A 264 21.36 -5.28 -5.62
CA GLY A 264 21.47 -6.17 -4.48
C GLY A 264 20.15 -6.79 -4.01
N MET A 265 19.11 -6.78 -4.83
CA MET A 265 17.79 -7.34 -4.53
C MET A 265 17.85 -8.83 -4.13
N LYS A 266 18.78 -9.58 -4.71
CA LYS A 266 19.03 -10.98 -4.34
C LYS A 266 19.14 -11.20 -2.84
N SER A 267 19.82 -10.29 -2.11
CA SER A 267 20.03 -10.43 -0.67
C SER A 267 18.73 -10.40 0.14
N TYR A 268 17.71 -9.71 -0.33
CA TYR A 268 16.37 -9.71 0.27
C TYR A 268 15.55 -10.94 -0.16
N ILE A 269 15.67 -11.33 -1.43
CA ILE A 269 14.95 -12.51 -1.96
C ILE A 269 15.45 -13.79 -1.28
N ASP A 270 16.75 -13.95 -1.06
CA ASP A 270 17.32 -15.09 -0.35
C ASP A 270 16.76 -15.24 1.09
N LEU A 271 16.33 -14.17 1.73
CA LEU A 271 15.68 -14.22 3.04
C LEU A 271 14.28 -14.85 3.01
N LEU A 272 13.55 -14.73 1.89
CA LEU A 272 12.23 -15.35 1.72
C LEU A 272 12.31 -16.88 1.78
N ASP A 273 13.39 -17.46 1.26
CA ASP A 273 13.64 -18.91 1.26
C ASP A 273 14.17 -19.40 2.63
N GLN A 274 14.85 -18.53 3.37
CA GLN A 274 15.47 -18.87 4.65
C GLN A 274 14.52 -18.71 5.84
N TYR A 275 13.59 -17.77 5.78
CA TYR A 275 12.74 -17.38 6.91
C TYR A 275 11.29 -17.23 6.49
N GLU A 276 10.43 -18.13 6.95
CA GLU A 276 9.01 -18.12 6.59
C GLU A 276 8.27 -16.85 7.07
N LYS A 277 8.73 -16.26 8.19
CA LYS A 277 8.14 -15.03 8.74
C LYS A 277 8.56 -13.75 8.01
N TYR A 278 9.56 -13.80 7.14
CA TYR A 278 9.84 -12.70 6.21
C TYR A 278 8.96 -12.86 4.99
N GLN A 279 8.16 -11.88 4.65
CA GLN A 279 7.14 -12.01 3.61
C GLN A 279 7.25 -10.97 2.49
N GLY A 280 8.46 -10.42 2.29
CA GLY A 280 8.77 -9.47 1.22
C GLY A 280 8.52 -8.01 1.59
N GLY A 281 8.12 -7.19 0.61
CA GLY A 281 7.95 -5.76 0.84
C GLY A 281 7.58 -4.98 -0.41
N PHE A 282 7.64 -3.64 -0.27
CA PHE A 282 7.23 -2.69 -1.30
C PHE A 282 8.43 -1.82 -1.70
N ILE A 283 8.85 -1.91 -2.96
CA ILE A 283 9.94 -1.09 -3.51
C ILE A 283 9.56 0.39 -3.46
N TRP A 284 10.46 1.25 -3.07
CA TRP A 284 10.34 2.70 -3.19
C TRP A 284 11.04 3.18 -4.46
N ASP A 285 10.34 3.67 -5.52
CA ASP A 285 8.88 3.55 -5.68
C ASP A 285 8.54 3.08 -7.10
N TYR A 286 7.28 3.16 -7.50
CA TYR A 286 6.83 2.67 -8.79
C TYR A 286 7.15 3.64 -9.93
N ILE A 287 6.88 4.94 -9.78
CA ILE A 287 6.92 5.92 -10.86
C ILE A 287 7.56 7.24 -10.44
N ASP A 288 8.47 7.76 -11.26
CA ASP A 288 9.04 9.10 -11.05
C ASP A 288 7.95 10.18 -11.05
N GLN A 289 8.07 11.16 -10.13
CA GLN A 289 7.21 12.32 -10.09
C GLN A 289 7.86 13.50 -10.84
N ALA A 290 8.03 13.33 -12.15
CA ALA A 290 8.58 14.34 -13.05
C ALA A 290 7.53 14.82 -14.05
N LEU A 291 7.66 16.05 -14.52
CA LEU A 291 6.80 16.66 -15.54
C LEU A 291 7.50 16.71 -16.90
N LEU A 292 6.78 16.36 -17.95
CA LEU A 292 7.22 16.47 -19.32
C LEU A 292 7.07 17.91 -19.79
N VAL A 293 8.17 18.59 -20.05
CA VAL A 293 8.21 19.99 -20.48
C VAL A 293 9.03 20.15 -21.74
N LYS A 294 8.74 21.21 -22.50
CA LYS A 294 9.57 21.60 -23.63
C LYS A 294 10.75 22.44 -23.12
N ASP A 295 11.95 21.92 -23.32
CA ASP A 295 13.17 22.63 -22.99
C ASP A 295 13.36 23.86 -23.92
N GLU A 296 13.52 25.03 -23.34
CA GLU A 296 13.55 26.31 -24.08
C GLU A 296 14.79 26.45 -24.97
N ILE A 297 15.90 25.79 -24.61
CA ILE A 297 17.17 25.89 -25.33
C ILE A 297 17.20 24.93 -26.52
N THR A 298 16.84 23.65 -26.25
CA THR A 298 16.95 22.60 -27.27
C THR A 298 15.66 22.42 -28.06
N GLY A 299 14.52 22.89 -27.57
CA GLY A 299 13.19 22.69 -28.13
C GLY A 299 12.67 21.26 -28.01
N ARG A 300 13.38 20.38 -27.27
CA ARG A 300 12.98 18.98 -27.06
C ARG A 300 12.09 18.83 -25.84
N GLU A 301 11.25 17.80 -25.83
CA GLU A 301 10.56 17.38 -24.63
C GLU A 301 11.55 16.67 -23.70
N VAL A 302 11.55 17.07 -22.43
CA VAL A 302 12.41 16.53 -21.36
C VAL A 302 11.59 16.36 -20.09
N LEU A 303 11.94 15.36 -19.27
CA LEU A 303 11.37 15.20 -17.94
C LEU A 303 12.14 16.06 -16.94
N ARG A 304 11.41 16.82 -16.13
CA ARG A 304 11.94 17.66 -15.05
C ARG A 304 11.18 17.45 -13.76
N TYR A 305 11.86 17.57 -12.64
CA TYR A 305 11.27 17.47 -11.29
C TYR A 305 11.59 18.72 -10.47
N GLY A 306 11.12 18.77 -9.21
CA GLY A 306 11.31 19.91 -8.33
C GLY A 306 12.76 20.38 -8.24
N GLY A 307 12.98 21.69 -8.27
CA GLY A 307 14.28 22.34 -8.38
C GLY A 307 14.67 22.73 -9.81
N ASP A 308 14.11 22.09 -10.83
CA ASP A 308 14.34 22.43 -12.25
C ASP A 308 13.48 23.61 -12.75
N PHE A 309 12.52 24.05 -11.94
CA PHE A 309 11.56 25.11 -12.26
C PHE A 309 11.83 26.41 -11.51
N ASP A 310 13.05 26.59 -10.99
CA ASP A 310 13.41 27.71 -10.12
C ASP A 310 12.56 27.79 -8.84
N ASP A 311 12.01 26.64 -8.43
CA ASP A 311 11.10 26.41 -7.32
C ASP A 311 11.86 25.93 -6.08
N ARG A 312 12.35 26.84 -5.27
CA ARG A 312 13.10 26.50 -4.05
C ARG A 312 12.34 26.94 -2.80
N PRO A 313 12.38 26.15 -1.71
CA PRO A 313 13.14 24.89 -1.51
C PRO A 313 12.55 23.70 -2.26
N SER A 314 13.37 22.69 -2.57
CA SER A 314 13.00 21.46 -3.28
C SER A 314 13.87 20.30 -2.80
N ASP A 315 13.35 19.09 -2.81
CA ASP A 315 14.09 17.86 -2.50
C ASP A 315 14.76 17.26 -3.75
N TYR A 316 14.75 17.95 -4.86
CA TYR A 316 15.41 17.60 -6.14
C TYR A 316 15.11 16.17 -6.62
N GLU A 317 16.16 15.35 -6.79
CA GLU A 317 16.11 13.98 -7.29
C GLU A 317 15.28 13.00 -6.43
N PHE A 318 14.87 13.39 -5.23
CA PHE A 318 13.95 12.58 -4.42
C PHE A 318 12.55 12.40 -5.05
N SER A 319 12.26 13.09 -6.14
CA SER A 319 11.09 12.83 -6.98
C SER A 319 11.37 11.83 -8.12
N GLY A 320 12.62 11.37 -8.26
CA GLY A 320 13.08 10.46 -9.32
C GLY A 320 13.38 9.05 -8.84
N ASN A 321 12.50 8.46 -8.02
CA ASN A 321 12.70 7.19 -7.33
C ASN A 321 11.95 6.01 -7.97
N GLY A 322 11.22 6.25 -9.06
CA GLY A 322 10.41 5.23 -9.72
C GLY A 322 11.25 4.18 -10.43
N ILE A 323 10.78 2.92 -10.45
CA ILE A 323 11.29 1.88 -11.34
C ILE A 323 10.81 2.05 -12.78
N VAL A 324 9.88 2.98 -13.00
CA VAL A 324 9.53 3.52 -14.31
C VAL A 324 9.70 5.05 -14.31
N PHE A 325 10.06 5.62 -15.44
CA PHE A 325 10.06 7.06 -15.64
C PHE A 325 8.63 7.63 -15.57
N ALA A 326 8.51 8.95 -15.41
CA ALA A 326 7.20 9.61 -15.33
C ALA A 326 6.33 9.42 -16.59
N ASP A 327 6.93 9.17 -17.74
CA ASP A 327 6.27 8.82 -19.00
C ASP A 327 5.94 7.32 -19.12
N ARG A 328 6.18 6.54 -18.05
CA ARG A 328 5.98 5.09 -17.93
C ARG A 328 6.95 4.21 -18.71
N THR A 329 8.01 4.77 -19.27
CA THR A 329 9.11 3.94 -19.79
C THR A 329 9.77 3.20 -18.65
N GLU A 330 9.93 1.89 -18.77
CA GLU A 330 10.59 1.07 -17.74
C GLU A 330 12.09 1.41 -17.66
N LYS A 331 12.57 1.65 -16.43
CA LYS A 331 14.00 1.82 -16.19
C LYS A 331 14.74 0.47 -16.27
N PRO A 332 16.06 0.46 -16.50
CA PRO A 332 16.84 -0.80 -16.51
C PRO A 332 16.67 -1.65 -15.24
N ALA A 333 16.48 -1.00 -14.08
CA ALA A 333 16.21 -1.64 -12.79
C ALA A 333 14.99 -2.58 -12.82
N MET A 334 13.99 -2.31 -13.67
CA MET A 334 12.81 -3.16 -13.83
C MET A 334 13.16 -4.59 -14.24
N GLN A 335 14.27 -4.81 -14.93
CA GLN A 335 14.71 -6.15 -15.32
C GLN A 335 15.12 -6.98 -14.10
N GLU A 336 15.80 -6.35 -13.12
CA GLU A 336 16.15 -6.98 -11.84
C GLU A 336 14.88 -7.32 -11.04
N VAL A 337 13.95 -6.36 -10.94
CA VAL A 337 12.65 -6.56 -10.28
C VAL A 337 11.89 -7.74 -10.90
N LYS A 338 11.72 -7.72 -12.21
CA LYS A 338 11.03 -8.80 -12.95
C LYS A 338 11.66 -10.17 -12.70
N TYR A 339 12.97 -10.26 -12.71
CA TYR A 339 13.70 -11.51 -12.51
C TYR A 339 13.47 -12.06 -11.10
N TYR A 340 13.77 -11.27 -10.08
CA TYR A 340 13.72 -11.73 -8.69
C TYR A 340 12.30 -11.96 -8.18
N TYR A 341 11.35 -11.11 -8.54
CA TYR A 341 9.94 -11.34 -8.22
C TYR A 341 9.36 -12.55 -8.97
N GLY A 342 9.91 -12.88 -10.13
CA GLY A 342 9.54 -14.07 -10.88
C GLY A 342 9.97 -15.38 -10.25
N LEU A 343 10.98 -15.37 -9.37
CA LEU A 343 11.44 -16.57 -8.64
C LEU A 343 10.49 -16.97 -7.50
N GLN A 344 9.60 -16.08 -7.07
CA GLN A 344 8.70 -16.25 -5.94
C GLN A 344 7.25 -16.58 -6.37
N LYS A 345 7.08 -17.20 -7.53
CA LYS A 345 5.76 -17.65 -8.05
C LYS A 345 5.43 -19.07 -7.60
#